data_77ee791786897cf9a7a582264130bfa9
#
_entry.id   77ee791786897cf9a7a582264130bfa9
#
_cell.length_a   1.000
_cell.length_b   1.000
_cell.length_c   1.000
_cell.angle_alpha   90.00
_cell.angle_beta   90.00
_cell.angle_gamma   90.00
#
_symmetry.space_group_name_H-M   'P 1'
#
loop_
_entity.id
_entity.type
_entity.pdbx_description
1 polymer ?
#
loop_
_entity_poly.entity_id
_entity_poly.type
_entity_poly.pdbx_seq_one_letter_code
_entity_poly.pdbx_strand_id
1 'polypeptide(L)'
;MRPVIIKTTEMAAGRFLRMDLIEYRDSKGVARKWEAAQRQKAQAAVYILAVLKPSNSLVVLRQYRAPIDAYCIECPAGLIDEGEEPAVAAVRELKEETGYVGKIEWQSGPTCSSAGMTGEMVTIFRMTVDETLPENKTPQQHLDDGEEIDVSLIPLNKLEEYLKERVQAGDKLDSRIAAWCAAFSMSNE
;
A
#
# COMPACT_ATOMS: atom_id res chain seq x y z
N MET A 1 17.86 -26.84 -8.33
CA MET A 1 18.52 -26.14 -7.19
C MET A 1 17.87 -24.78 -7.04
N ARG A 2 17.77 -24.21 -5.83
CA ARG A 2 17.26 -22.83 -5.68
C ARG A 2 18.26 -21.84 -6.29
N PRO A 3 17.82 -20.78 -7.02
CA PRO A 3 18.69 -19.70 -7.45
C PRO A 3 19.40 -19.02 -6.27
N VAL A 4 20.62 -18.55 -6.49
CA VAL A 4 21.47 -17.95 -5.44
C VAL A 4 22.01 -16.63 -5.92
N ILE A 5 21.81 -15.55 -5.13
CA ILE A 5 22.43 -14.24 -5.36
C ILE A 5 23.94 -14.39 -5.07
N ILE A 6 24.77 -13.94 -6.01
CA ILE A 6 26.23 -13.95 -5.91
C ILE A 6 26.72 -12.60 -5.41
N LYS A 7 26.18 -11.53 -5.98
CA LYS A 7 26.61 -10.17 -5.69
C LYS A 7 25.48 -9.19 -5.98
N THR A 8 25.38 -8.15 -5.17
CA THR A 8 24.58 -6.95 -5.45
C THR A 8 25.54 -5.76 -5.51
N THR A 9 25.41 -4.98 -6.57
CA THR A 9 26.24 -3.79 -6.80
C THR A 9 25.32 -2.59 -7.00
N GLU A 10 25.48 -1.56 -6.20
CA GLU A 10 24.78 -0.30 -6.41
C GLU A 10 25.29 0.36 -7.71
N MET A 11 24.38 0.68 -8.61
CA MET A 11 24.68 1.34 -9.89
C MET A 11 24.54 2.86 -9.79
N ALA A 12 23.51 3.31 -9.08
CA ALA A 12 23.21 4.72 -8.84
C ALA A 12 22.36 4.86 -7.57
N ALA A 13 22.50 5.99 -6.90
CA ALA A 13 21.74 6.31 -5.70
C ALA A 13 21.26 7.76 -5.72
N GLY A 14 19.98 7.96 -5.38
CA GLY A 14 19.38 9.23 -5.04
C GLY A 14 19.18 9.37 -3.53
N ARG A 15 18.42 10.36 -3.12
CA ARG A 15 18.10 10.57 -1.69
C ARG A 15 17.22 9.46 -1.11
N PHE A 16 16.27 8.95 -1.90
CA PHE A 16 15.23 8.01 -1.44
C PHE A 16 15.38 6.62 -2.04
N LEU A 17 15.88 6.54 -3.27
CA LEU A 17 15.99 5.30 -4.04
C LEU A 17 17.43 5.09 -4.50
N ARG A 18 17.77 3.82 -4.69
CA ARG A 18 18.96 3.38 -5.42
C ARG A 18 18.59 2.35 -6.48
N MET A 19 19.46 2.19 -7.46
CA MET A 19 19.38 1.16 -8.48
C MET A 19 20.48 0.15 -8.24
N ASP A 20 20.10 -1.11 -8.10
CA ASP A 20 21.03 -2.22 -7.84
C ASP A 20 21.10 -3.14 -9.07
N LEU A 21 22.32 -3.58 -9.40
CA LEU A 21 22.59 -4.72 -10.27
C LEU A 21 22.78 -5.98 -9.42
N ILE A 22 21.88 -6.94 -9.60
CA ILE A 22 21.87 -8.23 -8.88
C ILE A 22 22.44 -9.30 -9.83
N GLU A 23 23.59 -9.88 -9.48
CA GLU A 23 24.18 -11.01 -10.18
C GLU A 23 23.80 -12.30 -9.43
N TYR A 24 23.24 -13.28 -10.14
CA TYR A 24 22.78 -14.52 -9.51
C TYR A 24 23.00 -15.71 -10.43
N ARG A 25 23.03 -16.92 -9.86
CA ARG A 25 22.94 -18.19 -10.60
C ARG A 25 21.51 -18.68 -10.57
N ASP A 26 20.98 -19.02 -11.74
CA ASP A 26 19.64 -19.63 -11.85
C ASP A 26 19.64 -21.09 -11.37
N SER A 27 18.49 -21.76 -11.41
CA SER A 27 18.32 -23.14 -10.97
C SER A 27 19.15 -24.16 -11.80
N LYS A 28 19.61 -23.75 -12.98
CA LYS A 28 20.46 -24.56 -13.89
C LYS A 28 21.95 -24.22 -13.73
N GLY A 29 22.32 -23.30 -12.82
CA GLY A 29 23.69 -22.87 -12.61
C GLY A 29 24.18 -21.79 -13.56
N VAL A 30 23.31 -21.26 -14.44
CA VAL A 30 23.68 -20.23 -15.42
C VAL A 30 23.72 -18.87 -14.71
N ALA A 31 24.77 -18.09 -15.00
CA ALA A 31 24.90 -16.72 -14.50
C ALA A 31 23.90 -15.79 -15.16
N ARG A 32 23.20 -15.01 -14.36
CA ARG A 32 22.19 -14.04 -14.76
C ARG A 32 22.42 -12.70 -14.08
N LYS A 33 21.84 -11.65 -14.66
CA LYS A 33 21.84 -10.30 -14.10
C LYS A 33 20.41 -9.77 -14.06
N TRP A 34 20.11 -8.98 -13.02
CA TRP A 34 18.83 -8.33 -12.82
C TRP A 34 19.03 -6.93 -12.29
N GLU A 35 18.29 -5.96 -12.79
CA GLU A 35 18.28 -4.59 -12.28
C GLU A 35 17.06 -4.40 -11.38
N ALA A 36 17.24 -3.75 -10.24
CA ALA A 36 16.17 -3.50 -9.29
C ALA A 36 16.26 -2.09 -8.69
N ALA A 37 15.11 -1.43 -8.54
CA ALA A 37 14.98 -0.22 -7.76
C ALA A 37 14.74 -0.60 -6.29
N GLN A 38 15.50 -0.01 -5.38
CA GLN A 38 15.41 -0.27 -3.94
C GLN A 38 15.25 1.04 -3.18
N ARG A 39 14.54 1.01 -2.04
CA ARG A 39 14.56 2.15 -1.12
C ARG A 39 15.88 2.22 -0.37
N GLN A 40 16.33 3.44 -0.04
CA GLN A 40 17.58 3.63 0.69
C GLN A 40 17.49 3.17 2.16
N LYS A 41 16.36 3.38 2.82
CA LYS A 41 16.18 3.12 4.25
C LYS A 41 15.13 2.05 4.52
N ALA A 42 13.87 2.29 4.16
CA ALA A 42 12.76 1.37 4.43
C ALA A 42 12.61 0.39 3.26
N GLN A 43 12.49 -0.91 3.56
CA GLN A 43 12.26 -1.94 2.54
C GLN A 43 10.91 -2.62 2.69
N ALA A 44 10.09 -2.16 3.62
CA ALA A 44 8.77 -2.70 3.89
C ALA A 44 7.76 -1.57 4.09
N ALA A 45 6.50 -1.88 3.77
CA ALA A 45 5.37 -0.98 3.90
C ALA A 45 4.15 -1.74 4.42
N VAL A 46 3.15 -0.99 4.87
CA VAL A 46 1.82 -1.51 5.21
C VAL A 46 0.81 -0.99 4.21
N TYR A 47 -0.27 -1.77 4.00
CA TYR A 47 -1.43 -1.38 3.21
C TYR A 47 -2.69 -1.76 3.98
N ILE A 48 -3.66 -0.85 4.13
CA ILE A 48 -4.70 -0.98 5.13
C ILE A 48 -6.09 -0.93 4.48
N LEU A 49 -6.80 -2.06 4.52
CA LEU A 49 -8.21 -2.15 4.16
C LEU A 49 -9.05 -1.83 5.40
N ALA A 50 -9.30 -0.56 5.65
CA ALA A 50 -10.06 -0.08 6.83
C ALA A 50 -11.54 0.05 6.47
N VAL A 51 -12.38 -0.71 7.17
CA VAL A 51 -13.84 -0.70 6.97
C VAL A 51 -14.53 -0.15 8.21
N LEU A 52 -15.31 0.91 8.03
CA LEU A 52 -16.12 1.53 9.07
C LEU A 52 -17.35 0.66 9.38
N LYS A 53 -17.69 0.60 10.66
CA LYS A 53 -18.90 -0.05 11.17
C LYS A 53 -19.69 0.91 12.07
N PRO A 54 -21.02 1.02 11.93
CA PRO A 54 -21.93 0.12 11.17
C PRO A 54 -22.14 0.49 9.69
N SER A 55 -21.65 1.62 9.17
CA SER A 55 -21.94 2.08 7.80
C SER A 55 -21.45 1.12 6.70
N ASN A 56 -20.54 0.22 7.01
CA ASN A 56 -19.92 -0.71 6.08
C ASN A 56 -19.22 -0.01 4.89
N SER A 57 -18.52 1.09 5.20
CA SER A 57 -17.80 1.92 4.22
C SER A 57 -16.29 1.67 4.30
N LEU A 58 -15.64 1.56 3.13
CA LEU A 58 -14.18 1.50 3.01
C LEU A 58 -13.61 2.90 3.09
N VAL A 59 -12.50 3.06 3.81
CA VAL A 59 -11.68 4.26 3.77
C VAL A 59 -10.86 4.24 2.48
N VAL A 60 -11.07 5.22 1.62
CA VAL A 60 -10.40 5.35 0.33
C VAL A 60 -9.69 6.69 0.29
N LEU A 61 -8.46 6.68 -0.20
CA LEU A 61 -7.61 7.85 -0.37
C LEU A 61 -7.50 8.23 -1.84
N ARG A 62 -7.34 9.53 -2.08
CA ARG A 62 -6.96 10.08 -3.37
C ARG A 62 -5.76 10.98 -3.17
N GLN A 63 -4.62 10.59 -3.74
CA GLN A 63 -3.35 11.31 -3.61
C GLN A 63 -2.67 11.44 -4.97
N TYR A 64 -2.04 12.60 -5.23
CA TYR A 64 -1.22 12.77 -6.43
C TYR A 64 0.07 11.96 -6.32
N ARG A 65 0.36 11.15 -7.32
CA ARG A 65 1.56 10.33 -7.41
C ARG A 65 2.43 10.77 -8.59
N ALA A 66 3.43 11.58 -8.33
CA ALA A 66 4.32 12.15 -9.33
C ALA A 66 4.90 11.14 -10.35
N PRO A 67 5.27 9.88 -9.95
CA PRO A 67 5.80 8.91 -10.92
C PRO A 67 4.83 8.50 -12.02
N ILE A 68 3.52 8.67 -11.82
CA ILE A 68 2.49 8.35 -12.82
C ILE A 68 1.80 9.61 -13.36
N ASP A 69 2.22 10.81 -12.88
CA ASP A 69 1.64 12.11 -13.23
C ASP A 69 0.10 12.11 -13.17
N ALA A 70 -0.45 11.55 -12.09
CA ALA A 70 -1.89 11.42 -11.91
C ALA A 70 -2.26 11.28 -10.42
N TYR A 71 -3.51 11.55 -10.10
CA TYR A 71 -4.07 11.11 -8.82
C TYR A 71 -4.28 9.60 -8.84
N CYS A 72 -3.95 8.97 -7.71
CA CYS A 72 -4.17 7.56 -7.47
C CYS A 72 -5.27 7.36 -6.42
N ILE A 73 -6.18 6.43 -6.70
CA ILE A 73 -7.19 5.96 -5.74
C ILE A 73 -6.60 4.74 -5.06
N GLU A 74 -6.43 4.83 -3.75
CA GLU A 74 -5.73 3.82 -2.95
C GLU A 74 -6.35 3.70 -1.55
N CYS A 75 -5.91 2.75 -0.76
CA CYS A 75 -6.23 2.68 0.67
C CYS A 75 -5.03 3.22 1.48
N PRO A 76 -5.21 3.55 2.76
CA PRO A 76 -4.12 3.99 3.63
C PRO A 76 -2.92 3.07 3.57
N ALA A 77 -1.72 3.64 3.46
CA ALA A 77 -0.50 2.88 3.25
C ALA A 77 0.74 3.73 3.57
N GLY A 78 1.70 3.16 4.26
CA GLY A 78 2.94 3.89 4.54
C GLY A 78 4.12 2.97 4.82
N LEU A 79 5.28 3.57 5.02
CA LEU A 79 6.51 2.85 5.28
C LEU A 79 6.57 2.41 6.74
N ILE A 80 7.18 1.25 6.96
CA ILE A 80 7.51 0.78 8.30
C ILE A 80 8.82 1.42 8.72
N ASP A 81 8.83 2.10 9.85
CA ASP A 81 10.02 2.74 10.40
C ASP A 81 11.04 1.70 10.91
N GLU A 82 12.29 2.13 11.07
CA GLU A 82 13.33 1.25 11.58
C GLU A 82 13.02 0.75 12.99
N GLY A 83 12.91 -0.57 13.14
CA GLY A 83 12.56 -1.20 14.42
C GLY A 83 11.07 -1.18 14.76
N GLU A 84 10.22 -0.67 13.88
CA GLU A 84 8.77 -0.68 14.05
C GLU A 84 8.17 -2.02 13.61
N GLU A 85 7.23 -2.54 14.39
CA GLU A 85 6.46 -3.72 14.00
C GLU A 85 5.38 -3.36 12.96
N PRO A 86 5.12 -4.20 11.95
CA PRO A 86 4.15 -3.91 10.89
C PRO A 86 2.74 -3.56 11.42
N ALA A 87 2.31 -4.19 12.52
CA ALA A 87 1.01 -3.92 13.12
C ALA A 87 0.94 -2.52 13.77
N VAL A 88 2.06 -2.03 14.30
CA VAL A 88 2.17 -0.68 14.87
C VAL A 88 2.14 0.35 13.75
N ALA A 89 2.92 0.14 12.69
CA ALA A 89 2.90 0.97 11.50
C ALA A 89 1.50 1.09 10.90
N ALA A 90 0.75 -0.01 10.78
CA ALA A 90 -0.60 0.02 10.22
C ALA A 90 -1.58 0.88 11.05
N VAL A 91 -1.49 0.83 12.38
CA VAL A 91 -2.32 1.67 13.26
C VAL A 91 -1.92 3.13 13.17
N ARG A 92 -0.61 3.43 13.13
CA ARG A 92 -0.06 4.77 13.01
C ARG A 92 -0.48 5.40 11.67
N GLU A 93 -0.22 4.74 10.54
CA GLU A 93 -0.52 5.24 9.20
C GLU A 93 -2.02 5.49 9.00
N LEU A 94 -2.89 4.57 9.45
CA LEU A 94 -4.34 4.79 9.39
C LEU A 94 -4.71 6.09 10.10
N LYS A 95 -4.14 6.34 11.28
CA LYS A 95 -4.44 7.52 12.06
C LYS A 95 -3.87 8.80 11.44
N GLU A 96 -2.63 8.77 10.97
CA GLU A 96 -1.94 9.92 10.37
C GLU A 96 -2.63 10.37 9.09
N GLU A 97 -2.85 9.44 8.15
CA GLU A 97 -3.43 9.76 6.85
C GLU A 97 -4.93 10.05 6.88
N THR A 98 -5.67 9.52 7.86
CA THR A 98 -7.14 9.58 7.86
C THR A 98 -7.77 10.14 9.13
N GLY A 99 -7.04 10.18 10.22
CA GLY A 99 -7.55 10.52 11.55
C GLY A 99 -8.33 9.38 12.23
N TYR A 100 -8.61 8.28 11.54
CA TYR A 100 -9.35 7.16 12.09
C TYR A 100 -8.49 6.24 12.96
N VAL A 101 -9.11 5.71 14.02
CA VAL A 101 -8.54 4.67 14.87
C VAL A 101 -9.29 3.37 14.62
N GLY A 102 -8.56 2.33 14.23
CA GLY A 102 -9.13 1.03 13.89
C GLY A 102 -8.47 -0.11 14.64
N LYS A 103 -9.17 -1.25 14.67
CA LYS A 103 -8.70 -2.52 15.24
C LYS A 103 -8.28 -3.46 14.11
N ILE A 104 -7.09 -4.05 14.22
CA ILE A 104 -6.63 -5.08 13.29
C ILE A 104 -7.46 -6.35 13.47
N GLU A 105 -8.06 -6.84 12.38
CA GLU A 105 -8.81 -8.09 12.34
C GLU A 105 -8.03 -9.20 11.61
N TRP A 106 -7.15 -8.82 10.69
CA TRP A 106 -6.36 -9.77 9.92
C TRP A 106 -5.12 -9.08 9.31
N GLN A 107 -4.07 -9.85 9.11
CA GLN A 107 -2.88 -9.44 8.39
C GLN A 107 -2.39 -10.54 7.44
N SER A 108 -1.81 -10.16 6.33
CA SER A 108 -1.08 -11.06 5.44
C SER A 108 0.33 -11.35 5.99
N GLY A 109 1.01 -12.35 5.43
CA GLY A 109 2.47 -12.32 5.41
C GLY A 109 2.99 -11.21 4.49
N PRO A 110 4.33 -11.04 4.37
CA PRO A 110 4.92 -10.11 3.41
C PRO A 110 4.53 -10.46 1.97
N THR A 111 4.00 -9.49 1.23
CA THR A 111 3.63 -9.61 -0.18
C THR A 111 4.55 -8.76 -1.05
N CYS A 112 4.75 -9.14 -2.31
CA CYS A 112 5.55 -8.36 -3.24
C CYS A 112 4.73 -7.22 -3.83
N SER A 113 5.24 -6.01 -3.80
CA SER A 113 4.66 -4.85 -4.49
C SER A 113 4.82 -4.98 -6.01
N SER A 114 6.04 -5.20 -6.49
CA SER A 114 6.37 -5.44 -7.89
C SER A 114 7.64 -6.29 -7.99
N ALA A 115 7.50 -7.61 -7.88
CA ALA A 115 8.61 -8.55 -7.73
C ALA A 115 9.64 -8.55 -8.89
N GLY A 116 9.24 -8.02 -10.06
CA GLY A 116 10.15 -7.85 -11.20
C GLY A 116 10.95 -6.56 -11.19
N MET A 117 10.63 -5.60 -10.32
CA MET A 117 11.25 -4.28 -10.32
C MET A 117 11.90 -3.93 -8.97
N THR A 118 11.31 -4.33 -7.87
CA THR A 118 11.75 -3.95 -6.53
C THR A 118 11.69 -5.11 -5.55
N GLY A 119 12.52 -5.05 -4.51
CA GLY A 119 12.44 -5.95 -3.36
C GLY A 119 11.53 -5.45 -2.24
N GLU A 120 10.80 -4.35 -2.45
CA GLU A 120 9.85 -3.83 -1.46
C GLU A 120 8.78 -4.87 -1.12
N MET A 121 8.59 -5.10 0.16
CA MET A 121 7.55 -5.98 0.70
C MET A 121 6.44 -5.14 1.34
N VAL A 122 5.20 -5.58 1.16
CA VAL A 122 4.02 -4.92 1.73
C VAL A 122 3.26 -5.92 2.58
N THR A 123 2.96 -5.56 3.82
CA THR A 123 2.02 -6.32 4.65
C THR A 123 0.64 -5.69 4.56
N ILE A 124 -0.36 -6.49 4.16
CA ILE A 124 -1.75 -6.03 4.01
C ILE A 124 -2.49 -6.29 5.32
N PHE A 125 -3.16 -5.27 5.81
CA PHE A 125 -4.01 -5.34 7.01
C PHE A 125 -5.47 -5.15 6.64
N ARG A 126 -6.36 -5.92 7.28
CA ARG A 126 -7.78 -5.60 7.35
C ARG A 126 -8.08 -5.08 8.75
N MET A 127 -8.66 -3.87 8.80
CA MET A 127 -8.99 -3.20 10.05
C MET A 127 -10.47 -2.83 10.09
N THR A 128 -11.06 -2.87 11.29
CA THR A 128 -12.39 -2.34 11.55
C THR A 128 -12.29 -1.04 12.31
N VAL A 129 -12.99 -0.02 11.82
CA VAL A 129 -13.13 1.29 12.48
C VAL A 129 -14.54 1.38 13.06
N ASP A 130 -14.64 1.54 14.38
CA ASP A 130 -15.92 1.73 15.05
C ASP A 130 -16.33 3.22 15.00
N GLU A 131 -17.33 3.54 14.20
CA GLU A 131 -17.86 4.90 14.03
C GLU A 131 -18.54 5.45 15.30
N THR A 132 -18.85 4.60 16.26
CA THR A 132 -19.50 5.03 17.51
C THR A 132 -18.53 5.63 18.51
N LEU A 133 -17.24 5.32 18.37
CA LEU A 133 -16.20 5.86 19.23
C LEU A 133 -16.02 7.37 19.03
N PRO A 134 -15.84 8.14 20.10
CA PRO A 134 -15.70 9.60 20.03
C PRO A 134 -14.58 10.06 19.07
N GLU A 135 -13.43 9.40 19.10
CA GLU A 135 -12.28 9.70 18.25
C GLU A 135 -12.55 9.54 16.74
N ASN A 136 -13.49 8.65 16.38
CA ASN A 136 -13.84 8.38 14.98
C ASN A 136 -15.01 9.24 14.46
N LYS A 137 -15.61 10.09 15.30
CA LYS A 137 -16.69 11.01 14.88
C LYS A 137 -16.17 12.26 14.19
N THR A 138 -15.00 12.72 14.58
CA THR A 138 -14.35 13.93 14.02
C THR A 138 -12.87 13.60 13.77
N PRO A 139 -12.57 12.70 12.83
CA PRO A 139 -11.19 12.30 12.56
C PRO A 139 -10.37 13.50 12.08
N GLN A 140 -9.12 13.57 12.53
CA GLN A 140 -8.19 14.65 12.16
C GLN A 140 -6.93 14.01 11.58
N GLN A 141 -6.60 14.37 10.33
CA GLN A 141 -5.37 13.98 9.68
C GLN A 141 -4.15 14.65 10.31
N HIS A 142 -3.02 13.96 10.30
CA HIS A 142 -1.72 14.46 10.73
C HIS A 142 -0.68 14.10 9.66
N LEU A 143 -0.84 14.70 8.46
CA LEU A 143 -0.03 14.42 7.29
C LEU A 143 1.39 14.93 7.44
N ASP A 144 2.33 14.26 6.82
CA ASP A 144 3.71 14.72 6.70
C ASP A 144 3.82 15.93 5.77
N ASP A 145 4.95 16.66 5.88
CA ASP A 145 5.20 17.82 5.03
C ASP A 145 5.25 17.44 3.54
N GLY A 146 4.40 18.09 2.76
CA GLY A 146 4.25 17.83 1.33
C GLY A 146 3.28 16.70 0.97
N GLU A 147 2.57 16.12 1.94
CA GLU A 147 1.47 15.20 1.66
C GLU A 147 0.15 15.95 1.49
N GLU A 148 -0.58 15.59 0.44
CA GLU A 148 -1.94 16.07 0.16
C GLU A 148 -2.82 14.86 -0.12
N ILE A 149 -3.69 14.52 0.84
CA ILE A 149 -4.51 13.30 0.81
C ILE A 149 -5.98 13.68 1.03
N ASP A 150 -6.81 13.40 0.02
CA ASP A 150 -8.27 13.46 0.14
C ASP A 150 -8.80 12.12 0.68
N VAL A 151 -9.57 12.14 1.76
CA VAL A 151 -10.20 10.94 2.35
C VAL A 151 -11.66 10.87 1.94
N SER A 152 -12.08 9.69 1.48
CA SER A 152 -13.47 9.38 1.13
C SER A 152 -13.93 8.10 1.81
N LEU A 153 -15.19 8.06 2.25
CA LEU A 153 -15.83 6.88 2.80
C LEU A 153 -16.78 6.31 1.76
N ILE A 154 -16.44 5.15 1.22
CA ILE A 154 -17.19 4.56 0.12
C ILE A 154 -17.91 3.29 0.61
N PRO A 155 -19.27 3.26 0.62
CA PRO A 155 -20.01 2.06 0.94
C PRO A 155 -19.54 0.88 0.08
N LEU A 156 -19.31 -0.28 0.68
CA LEU A 156 -18.72 -1.42 -0.03
C LEU A 156 -19.55 -1.85 -1.25
N ASN A 157 -20.86 -1.74 -1.17
CA ASN A 157 -21.77 -2.03 -2.30
C ASN A 157 -21.75 -0.97 -3.41
N LYS A 158 -21.03 0.14 -3.22
CA LYS A 158 -20.85 1.22 -4.20
C LYS A 158 -19.40 1.35 -4.68
N LEU A 159 -18.51 0.51 -4.15
CA LEU A 159 -17.07 0.65 -4.43
C LEU A 159 -16.75 0.50 -5.91
N GLU A 160 -17.32 -0.50 -6.58
CA GLU A 160 -17.09 -0.75 -8.01
C GLU A 160 -17.54 0.42 -8.89
N GLU A 161 -18.73 0.98 -8.61
CA GLU A 161 -19.25 2.16 -9.28
C GLU A 161 -18.32 3.36 -9.09
N TYR A 162 -17.94 3.63 -7.84
CA TYR A 162 -17.01 4.71 -7.50
C TYR A 162 -15.67 4.57 -8.24
N LEU A 163 -15.04 3.40 -8.23
CA LEU A 163 -13.76 3.19 -8.90
C LEU A 163 -13.86 3.40 -10.42
N LYS A 164 -14.98 2.98 -11.06
CA LYS A 164 -15.25 3.25 -12.48
C LYS A 164 -15.36 4.74 -12.77
N GLU A 165 -16.08 5.48 -11.94
CA GLU A 165 -16.21 6.94 -12.06
C GLU A 165 -14.86 7.66 -11.93
N ARG A 166 -14.01 7.24 -10.97
CA ARG A 166 -12.68 7.82 -10.79
C ARG A 166 -11.77 7.59 -11.99
N VAL A 167 -11.81 6.39 -12.58
CA VAL A 167 -11.07 6.09 -13.81
C VAL A 167 -11.56 6.96 -14.99
N GLN A 168 -12.88 7.15 -15.13
CA GLN A 168 -13.45 8.03 -16.16
C GLN A 168 -13.04 9.49 -15.97
N ALA A 169 -12.86 9.93 -14.72
CA ALA A 169 -12.35 11.25 -14.38
C ALA A 169 -10.83 11.43 -14.59
N GLY A 170 -10.11 10.36 -14.96
CA GLY A 170 -8.68 10.39 -15.27
C GLY A 170 -7.77 9.88 -14.15
N ASP A 171 -8.29 9.55 -12.97
CA ASP A 171 -7.51 8.99 -11.89
C ASP A 171 -7.02 7.57 -12.24
N LYS A 172 -5.97 7.12 -11.55
CA LYS A 172 -5.46 5.75 -11.62
C LYS A 172 -5.84 4.99 -10.36
N LEU A 173 -5.90 3.67 -10.46
CA LEU A 173 -6.20 2.81 -9.31
C LEU A 173 -4.92 2.12 -8.85
N ASP A 174 -4.71 2.07 -7.54
CA ASP A 174 -3.78 1.11 -6.96
C ASP A 174 -4.26 -0.31 -7.24
N SER A 175 -3.35 -1.19 -7.62
CA SER A 175 -3.68 -2.55 -8.03
C SER A 175 -4.34 -3.38 -6.90
N ARG A 176 -4.04 -3.06 -5.64
CA ARG A 176 -4.55 -3.78 -4.47
C ARG A 176 -6.02 -3.46 -4.20
N ILE A 177 -6.43 -2.17 -4.28
CA ILE A 177 -7.85 -1.81 -4.15
C ILE A 177 -8.65 -2.35 -5.33
N ALA A 178 -8.09 -2.32 -6.55
CA ALA A 178 -8.75 -2.86 -7.74
C ALA A 178 -8.96 -4.38 -7.63
N ALA A 179 -7.92 -5.12 -7.22
CA ALA A 179 -8.01 -6.57 -7.00
C ALA A 179 -8.99 -6.93 -5.89
N TRP A 180 -8.96 -6.17 -4.77
CA TRP A 180 -9.88 -6.39 -3.66
C TRP A 180 -11.35 -6.13 -4.07
N CYS A 181 -11.61 -5.05 -4.82
CA CYS A 181 -12.92 -4.74 -5.36
C CYS A 181 -13.44 -5.86 -6.27
N ALA A 182 -12.62 -6.37 -7.19
CA ALA A 182 -12.99 -7.47 -8.07
C ALA A 182 -13.36 -8.74 -7.28
N ALA A 183 -12.55 -9.10 -6.27
CA ALA A 183 -12.84 -10.26 -5.41
C ALA A 183 -14.13 -10.08 -4.58
N PHE A 184 -14.36 -8.86 -4.09
CA PHE A 184 -15.56 -8.54 -3.30
C PHE A 184 -16.84 -8.61 -4.15
N SER A 185 -16.82 -8.12 -5.39
CA SER A 185 -17.96 -8.17 -6.32
C SER A 185 -18.34 -9.62 -6.64
N MET A 186 -17.36 -10.50 -6.90
CA MET A 186 -17.59 -11.93 -7.14
C MET A 186 -18.21 -12.68 -5.96
N SER A 187 -18.00 -12.20 -4.74
CA SER A 187 -18.52 -12.87 -3.52
C SER A 187 -19.98 -12.50 -3.21
N ASN A 188 -20.53 -11.51 -3.91
CA ASN A 188 -21.90 -11.00 -3.70
C ASN A 188 -22.84 -11.33 -4.88
N GLU A 189 -22.37 -12.08 -5.88
CA GLU A 189 -23.18 -12.73 -6.92
C GLU A 189 -23.65 -14.11 -6.45
#